data_b21069b2af10656de2cf5e82407d06ce
#
_entry.id   b21069b2af10656de2cf5e82407d06ce
#
_cell.length_a   1.000
_cell.length_b   1.000
_cell.length_c   1.000
_cell.angle_alpha   90.00
_cell.angle_beta   90.00
_cell.angle_gamma   90.00
#
_symmetry.space_group_name_H-M   'P 1'
#
loop_
_entity.id
_entity.type
_entity.pdbx_description
1 polymer ?
#
loop_
_entity_poly.entity_id
_entity_poly.type
_entity_poly.pdbx_seq_one_letter_code
_entity_poly.pdbx_strand_id
1 'polypeptide(L)'
;LITTPESLYLLLTSKGREMLRGVETVIVDEVHAVAGTKRGAHLAVSLERLVRVVDRPFQRIGLSATQRPLEEIGRFVSGGRPIELVDAGIRKELDLEVVVALEDMREPGSDPGLSQLVLPDGVQMAPGYEATSRSIWPSIYPALLDLVRQHRSTIVFVNNRRLAERLALRI
;
A
#
# COMPACT_ATOMS: atom_id res chain seq x y z
N LEU A 1 21.59 -8.24 1.52
CA LEU A 1 20.98 -8.35 0.21
C LEU A 1 19.48 -8.07 0.30
N ILE A 2 18.95 -7.17 -0.54
CA ILE A 2 17.52 -6.97 -0.74
C ILE A 2 17.18 -7.54 -2.11
N THR A 3 16.15 -8.38 -2.19
CA THR A 3 15.82 -9.10 -3.42
C THR A 3 14.33 -9.41 -3.52
N THR A 4 13.87 -9.85 -4.67
CA THR A 4 12.51 -10.35 -4.90
C THR A 4 12.49 -11.88 -4.90
N PRO A 5 11.32 -12.53 -4.73
CA PRO A 5 11.21 -13.99 -4.82
C PRO A 5 11.79 -14.57 -6.12
N GLU A 6 11.59 -13.90 -7.23
CA GLU A 6 12.06 -14.32 -8.54
C GLU A 6 13.58 -14.22 -8.64
N SER A 7 14.15 -13.13 -8.14
CA SER A 7 15.61 -12.93 -8.14
C SER A 7 16.31 -13.89 -7.17
N LEU A 8 15.70 -14.21 -6.03
CA LEU A 8 16.20 -15.25 -5.12
C LEU A 8 16.30 -16.59 -5.84
N TYR A 9 15.25 -16.98 -6.58
CA TYR A 9 15.28 -18.21 -7.37
C TYR A 9 16.42 -18.22 -8.40
N LEU A 10 16.61 -17.13 -9.12
CA LEU A 10 17.72 -17.01 -10.09
C LEU A 10 19.09 -17.12 -9.42
N LEU A 11 19.27 -16.51 -8.26
CA LEU A 11 20.50 -16.65 -7.48
C LEU A 11 20.74 -18.10 -7.07
N LEU A 12 19.72 -18.79 -6.57
CA LEU A 12 19.82 -20.19 -6.14
C LEU A 12 20.17 -21.16 -7.28
N THR A 13 19.78 -20.83 -8.51
CA THR A 13 20.01 -21.67 -9.70
C THR A 13 21.24 -21.29 -10.51
N SER A 14 21.95 -20.24 -10.10
CA SER A 14 23.14 -19.72 -10.77
C SER A 14 24.41 -19.88 -9.92
N LYS A 15 25.54 -19.46 -10.45
CA LYS A 15 26.80 -19.34 -9.69
C LYS A 15 26.68 -18.36 -8.50
N GLY A 16 25.71 -17.44 -8.57
CA GLY A 16 25.40 -16.51 -7.47
C GLY A 16 24.98 -17.16 -6.16
N ARG A 17 24.62 -18.44 -6.18
CA ARG A 17 24.28 -19.21 -4.95
C ARG A 17 25.39 -19.21 -3.90
N GLU A 18 26.64 -19.10 -4.33
CA GLU A 18 27.78 -19.08 -3.41
C GLU A 18 27.72 -17.88 -2.43
N MET A 19 27.14 -16.76 -2.86
CA MET A 19 26.91 -15.59 -2.01
C MET A 19 25.91 -15.84 -0.89
N LEU A 20 25.06 -16.85 -1.07
CA LEU A 20 23.99 -17.16 -0.12
C LEU A 20 24.45 -18.11 1.02
N ARG A 21 25.61 -18.72 0.91
CA ARG A 21 26.12 -19.67 1.92
C ARG A 21 26.24 -19.07 3.31
N GLY A 22 26.61 -17.81 3.41
CA GLY A 22 26.79 -17.08 4.67
C GLY A 22 25.53 -16.43 5.22
N VAL A 23 24.33 -16.74 4.71
CA VAL A 23 23.08 -16.16 5.20
C VAL A 23 22.82 -16.62 6.64
N GLU A 24 22.58 -15.66 7.52
CA GLU A 24 22.25 -15.88 8.94
C GLU A 24 20.78 -15.59 9.23
N THR A 25 20.19 -14.66 8.51
CA THR A 25 18.80 -14.24 8.69
C THR A 25 18.15 -13.98 7.35
N VAL A 26 16.91 -14.40 7.21
CA VAL A 26 16.04 -14.08 6.10
C VAL A 26 14.81 -13.36 6.62
N ILE A 27 14.57 -12.17 6.12
CA ILE A 27 13.36 -11.38 6.40
C ILE A 27 12.47 -11.43 5.17
N VAL A 28 11.25 -11.93 5.36
CA VAL A 28 10.19 -11.87 4.35
C VAL A 28 9.24 -10.76 4.74
N ASP A 29 9.24 -9.70 3.95
CA ASP A 29 8.37 -8.56 4.18
C ASP A 29 7.05 -8.72 3.42
N GLU A 30 5.99 -8.07 3.92
CA GLU A 30 4.64 -8.11 3.34
C GLU A 30 4.15 -9.55 3.06
N VAL A 31 4.36 -10.46 3.99
CA VAL A 31 4.05 -11.89 3.82
C VAL A 31 2.60 -12.09 3.38
N HIS A 32 1.68 -11.30 3.90
CA HIS A 32 0.24 -11.35 3.57
C HIS A 32 -0.04 -11.14 2.08
N ALA A 33 0.80 -10.37 1.39
CA ALA A 33 0.61 -10.11 -0.04
C ALA A 33 0.98 -11.31 -0.93
N VAL A 34 1.75 -12.26 -0.39
CA VAL A 34 2.27 -13.40 -1.18
C VAL A 34 1.78 -14.75 -0.69
N ALA A 35 1.53 -14.96 0.60
CA ALA A 35 1.30 -16.28 1.20
C ALA A 35 0.23 -17.12 0.49
N GLY A 36 -0.91 -16.54 0.07
CA GLY A 36 -1.99 -17.23 -0.62
C GLY A 36 -1.87 -17.31 -2.15
N THR A 37 -0.73 -16.96 -2.72
CA THR A 37 -0.54 -16.85 -4.17
C THR A 37 0.42 -17.88 -4.75
N LYS A 38 0.39 -18.06 -6.08
CA LYS A 38 1.39 -18.88 -6.79
C LYS A 38 2.81 -18.34 -6.58
N ARG A 39 2.96 -17.03 -6.46
CA ARG A 39 4.23 -16.37 -6.18
C ARG A 39 4.73 -16.73 -4.78
N GLY A 40 3.84 -16.82 -3.81
CA GLY A 40 4.16 -17.28 -2.47
C GLY A 40 4.58 -18.74 -2.44
N ALA A 41 3.87 -19.63 -3.13
CA ALA A 41 4.27 -21.04 -3.24
C ALA A 41 5.69 -21.18 -3.82
N HIS A 42 6.01 -20.40 -4.84
CA HIS A 42 7.36 -20.34 -5.42
C HIS A 42 8.40 -19.82 -4.42
N LEU A 43 8.06 -18.78 -3.64
CA LEU A 43 8.93 -18.27 -2.57
C LEU A 43 9.19 -19.33 -1.50
N ALA A 44 8.15 -20.04 -1.05
CA ALA A 44 8.27 -21.10 -0.05
C ALA A 44 9.26 -22.19 -0.49
N VAL A 45 9.13 -22.66 -1.74
CA VAL A 45 10.08 -23.63 -2.31
C VAL A 45 11.49 -23.06 -2.39
N SER A 46 11.63 -21.77 -2.74
CA SER A 46 12.94 -21.10 -2.82
C SER A 46 13.58 -20.98 -1.44
N LEU A 47 12.81 -20.72 -0.39
CA LEU A 47 13.29 -20.71 0.99
C LEU A 47 13.77 -22.09 1.46
N GLU A 48 13.09 -23.16 1.07
CA GLU A 48 13.55 -24.53 1.37
C GLU A 48 14.80 -24.91 0.57
N ARG A 49 14.95 -24.43 -0.65
CA ARG A 49 16.21 -24.57 -1.42
C ARG A 49 17.35 -23.81 -0.78
N LEU A 50 17.07 -22.61 -0.23
CA LEU A 50 18.08 -21.82 0.47
C LEU A 50 18.63 -22.58 1.69
N VAL A 51 17.80 -23.31 2.44
CA VAL A 51 18.24 -24.17 3.54
C VAL A 51 19.33 -25.17 3.12
N ARG A 52 19.25 -25.65 1.89
CA ARG A 52 20.24 -26.60 1.35
C ARG A 52 21.53 -25.96 0.84
N VAL A 53 21.50 -24.64 0.63
CA VAL A 53 22.65 -23.87 0.14
C VAL A 53 23.44 -23.29 1.32
N VAL A 54 22.74 -22.91 2.36
CA VAL A 54 23.34 -22.31 3.58
C VAL A 54 23.96 -23.41 4.43
N ASP A 55 25.21 -23.24 4.84
CA ASP A 55 25.98 -24.25 5.55
C ASP A 55 25.60 -24.42 7.03
N ARG A 56 24.69 -23.55 7.52
CA ARG A 56 24.23 -23.50 8.93
C ARG A 56 22.76 -23.12 9.03
N PRO A 57 22.08 -23.44 10.14
CA PRO A 57 20.73 -22.94 10.37
C PRO A 57 20.70 -21.41 10.34
N PHE A 58 19.67 -20.84 9.72
CA PHE A 58 19.45 -19.41 9.69
C PHE A 58 18.05 -19.05 10.23
N GLN A 59 17.95 -17.85 10.77
CA GLN A 59 16.70 -17.33 11.29
C GLN A 59 15.76 -16.90 10.15
N ARG A 60 14.47 -17.20 10.28
CA ARG A 60 13.42 -16.67 9.41
C ARG A 60 12.54 -15.71 10.17
N ILE A 61 12.35 -14.53 9.62
CA ILE A 61 11.50 -13.49 10.17
C ILE A 61 10.46 -13.14 9.11
N GLY A 62 9.18 -13.18 9.45
CA GLY A 62 8.09 -12.70 8.62
C GLY A 62 7.54 -11.40 9.17
N LEU A 63 7.42 -10.39 8.31
CA LEU A 63 6.72 -9.15 8.61
C LEU A 63 5.42 -9.13 7.83
N SER A 64 4.32 -8.86 8.51
CA SER A 64 2.99 -8.90 7.88
C SER A 64 2.08 -7.84 8.49
N ALA A 65 1.22 -7.25 7.68
CA ALA A 65 0.06 -6.54 8.20
C ALA A 65 -0.87 -7.52 8.93
N THR A 66 -1.81 -6.98 9.70
CA THR A 66 -2.77 -7.79 10.46
C THR A 66 -3.54 -8.73 9.52
N GLN A 67 -3.28 -10.02 9.66
CA GLN A 67 -3.96 -11.09 8.94
C GLN A 67 -4.47 -12.13 9.94
N ARG A 68 -5.55 -12.77 9.61
CA ARG A 68 -6.12 -13.84 10.42
C ARG A 68 -6.44 -15.06 9.54
N PRO A 69 -6.09 -16.28 9.93
CA PRO A 69 -5.34 -16.60 11.16
C PRO A 69 -3.82 -16.34 11.01
N LEU A 70 -3.19 -15.80 12.05
CA LEU A 70 -1.75 -15.47 12.06
C LEU A 70 -0.88 -16.73 11.96
N GLU A 71 -1.38 -17.84 12.47
CA GLU A 71 -0.73 -19.15 12.45
C GLU A 71 -0.45 -19.65 11.04
N GLU A 72 -1.34 -19.37 10.07
CA GLU A 72 -1.15 -19.74 8.67
C GLU A 72 0.02 -18.97 8.05
N ILE A 73 0.11 -17.68 8.36
CA ILE A 73 1.23 -16.85 7.94
C ILE A 73 2.54 -17.36 8.55
N GLY A 74 2.51 -17.71 9.83
CA GLY A 74 3.64 -18.32 10.53
C GLY A 74 4.09 -19.62 9.86
N ARG A 75 3.18 -20.54 9.55
CA ARG A 75 3.48 -21.80 8.86
C ARG A 75 4.11 -21.57 7.48
N PHE A 76 3.60 -20.60 6.76
CA PHE A 76 4.16 -20.23 5.45
C PHE A 76 5.64 -19.81 5.56
N VAL A 77 5.97 -18.93 6.51
CA VAL A 77 7.33 -18.41 6.70
C VAL A 77 8.25 -19.51 7.22
N SER A 78 7.79 -20.28 8.23
CA SER A 78 8.61 -21.29 8.89
C SER A 78 8.87 -22.53 8.04
N GLY A 79 8.01 -22.81 7.06
CA GLY A 79 8.04 -24.06 6.31
C GLY A 79 7.72 -25.27 7.20
N GLY A 80 6.81 -25.09 8.19
CA GLY A 80 6.39 -26.11 9.14
C GLY A 80 7.31 -26.30 10.35
N ARG A 81 8.34 -25.48 10.50
CA ARG A 81 9.21 -25.46 11.68
C ARG A 81 8.57 -24.67 12.81
N PRO A 82 8.99 -24.87 14.08
CA PRO A 82 8.56 -24.02 15.17
C PRO A 82 8.81 -22.54 14.86
N ILE A 83 7.83 -21.70 15.18
CA ILE A 83 7.90 -20.25 14.98
C ILE A 83 7.20 -19.55 16.13
N GLU A 84 7.77 -18.45 16.58
CA GLU A 84 7.14 -17.56 17.55
C GLU A 84 6.28 -16.54 16.80
N LEU A 85 5.04 -16.37 17.26
CA LEU A 85 4.11 -15.39 16.68
C LEU A 85 4.02 -14.20 17.63
N VAL A 86 4.43 -13.04 17.13
CA VAL A 86 4.36 -11.78 17.87
C VAL A 86 3.25 -10.92 17.26
N ASP A 87 2.12 -10.83 17.95
CA ASP A 87 1.06 -9.90 17.60
C ASP A 87 1.33 -8.57 18.32
N ALA A 88 1.99 -7.66 17.63
CA ALA A 88 2.28 -6.31 18.11
C ALA A 88 1.09 -5.34 17.91
N GLY A 89 -0.10 -5.85 17.59
CA GLY A 89 -1.28 -5.08 17.27
C GLY A 89 -1.73 -4.16 18.41
N ILE A 90 -1.30 -2.92 18.36
CA ILE A 90 -1.88 -1.85 19.17
C ILE A 90 -3.23 -1.49 18.52
N ARG A 91 -4.33 -1.80 19.19
CA ARG A 91 -5.64 -1.27 18.81
C ARG A 91 -5.62 0.24 19.04
N LYS A 92 -5.45 0.98 17.95
CA LYS A 92 -5.68 2.44 18.01
C LYS A 92 -7.17 2.68 18.21
N GLU A 93 -7.50 3.58 19.10
CA GLU A 93 -8.85 4.13 19.15
C GLU A 93 -9.09 4.83 17.82
N LEU A 94 -10.14 4.40 17.13
CA LEU A 94 -10.56 4.99 15.86
C LEU A 94 -11.79 5.85 16.15
N ASP A 95 -11.66 7.13 15.88
CA ASP A 95 -12.81 8.02 15.71
C ASP A 95 -13.17 7.99 14.22
N LEU A 96 -14.21 7.21 13.91
CA LEU A 96 -14.64 6.98 12.53
C LEU A 96 -15.92 7.76 12.26
N GLU A 97 -15.82 8.73 11.36
CA GLU A 97 -16.94 9.52 10.90
C GLU A 97 -17.16 9.32 9.39
N VAL A 98 -18.43 9.16 9.02
CA VAL A 98 -18.82 9.15 7.60
C VAL A 98 -19.53 10.47 7.32
N VAL A 99 -18.87 11.34 6.55
CA VAL A 99 -19.37 12.66 6.21
C VAL A 99 -19.90 12.65 4.77
N VAL A 100 -21.13 13.16 4.59
CA VAL A 100 -21.71 13.40 3.28
C VAL A 100 -21.60 14.90 3.00
N ALA A 101 -20.83 15.25 1.98
CA ALA A 101 -20.55 16.65 1.64
C ALA A 101 -21.75 17.40 1.02
N LEU A 102 -22.81 16.68 0.66
CA LEU A 102 -24.03 17.23 0.04
C LEU A 102 -25.25 16.51 0.60
N GLU A 103 -26.26 17.25 1.05
CA GLU A 103 -27.53 16.69 1.49
C GLU A 103 -28.34 16.12 0.32
N ASP A 104 -28.26 16.74 -0.87
CA ASP A 104 -28.89 16.24 -2.09
C ASP A 104 -27.88 16.13 -3.23
N MET A 105 -27.61 14.90 -3.65
CA MET A 105 -26.75 14.60 -4.80
C MET A 105 -27.37 14.97 -6.17
N ARG A 106 -28.64 15.34 -6.20
CA ARG A 106 -29.35 15.75 -7.42
C ARG A 106 -29.11 17.22 -7.75
N GLU A 107 -28.75 18.01 -6.74
CA GLU A 107 -28.38 19.42 -6.87
C GLU A 107 -26.94 19.66 -6.39
N PRO A 108 -25.93 19.21 -7.14
CA PRO A 108 -24.54 19.55 -6.85
C PRO A 108 -24.40 21.06 -6.96
N GLY A 109 -23.96 21.71 -5.89
CA GLY A 109 -23.87 23.14 -5.82
C GLY A 109 -23.09 23.75 -6.99
N SER A 110 -23.62 24.78 -7.57
CA SER A 110 -22.89 25.64 -8.51
C SER A 110 -21.78 26.34 -7.74
N ASP A 111 -20.54 26.00 -7.99
CA ASP A 111 -19.38 26.71 -7.41
C ASP A 111 -19.17 28.02 -8.19
N PRO A 112 -19.42 29.20 -7.60
CA PRO A 112 -19.11 30.47 -8.22
C PRO A 112 -17.62 30.67 -8.46
N GLY A 113 -16.76 29.92 -7.74
CA GLY A 113 -15.30 30.06 -7.81
C GLY A 113 -14.65 29.35 -9.00
N LEU A 114 -15.32 28.37 -9.63
CA LEU A 114 -14.78 27.67 -10.80
C LEU A 114 -14.77 28.55 -12.05
N SER A 115 -15.61 29.57 -12.10
CA SER A 115 -15.68 30.52 -13.22
C SER A 115 -14.52 31.53 -13.23
N GLN A 116 -13.73 31.61 -12.16
CA GLN A 116 -12.63 32.59 -11.98
C GLN A 116 -11.23 31.98 -11.92
N LEU A 117 -11.07 30.72 -12.28
CA LEU A 117 -9.71 30.18 -12.44
C LEU A 117 -9.11 30.74 -13.74
N VAL A 118 -8.44 31.89 -13.60
CA VAL A 118 -7.49 32.39 -14.59
C VAL A 118 -6.33 31.40 -14.60
N LEU A 119 -6.32 30.52 -15.60
CA LEU A 119 -5.15 29.71 -15.90
C LEU A 119 -4.02 30.64 -16.35
N PRO A 120 -2.75 30.37 -16.00
CA PRO A 120 -1.62 31.09 -16.57
C PRO A 120 -1.74 31.07 -18.09
N ASP A 121 -1.49 32.21 -18.74
CA ASP A 121 -1.56 32.37 -20.18
C ASP A 121 -0.85 31.24 -20.92
N GLY A 122 -1.58 30.51 -21.76
CA GLY A 122 -1.04 29.48 -22.64
C GLY A 122 -1.49 28.04 -22.40
N VAL A 123 -2.23 27.74 -21.35
CA VAL A 123 -2.77 26.39 -21.12
C VAL A 123 -4.16 26.27 -21.76
N GLN A 124 -4.23 25.72 -22.97
CA GLN A 124 -5.49 25.32 -23.59
C GLN A 124 -6.04 24.07 -22.89
N MET A 125 -7.26 24.16 -22.38
CA MET A 125 -7.99 22.99 -21.92
C MET A 125 -8.26 22.05 -23.08
N ALA A 126 -7.99 20.76 -22.90
CA ALA A 126 -8.32 19.76 -23.91
C ALA A 126 -9.83 19.77 -24.21
N PRO A 127 -10.26 19.62 -25.50
CA PRO A 127 -11.67 19.55 -25.88
C PRO A 127 -12.35 18.41 -25.10
N GLY A 128 -13.44 18.70 -24.41
CA GLY A 128 -14.18 17.75 -23.55
C GLY A 128 -14.07 18.03 -22.05
N TYR A 129 -13.35 19.04 -21.63
CA TYR A 129 -13.32 19.50 -20.24
C TYR A 129 -14.38 20.59 -20.00
N GLU A 130 -15.60 20.33 -20.42
CA GLU A 130 -16.73 21.09 -19.91
C GLU A 130 -16.82 20.73 -18.41
N ALA A 131 -16.60 21.73 -17.55
CA ALA A 131 -16.94 21.65 -16.15
C ALA A 131 -18.44 21.35 -16.09
N THR A 132 -18.77 20.05 -16.07
CA THR A 132 -20.16 19.64 -15.90
C THR A 132 -20.61 20.25 -14.58
N SER A 133 -21.66 21.05 -14.67
CA SER A 133 -22.31 21.76 -13.56
C SER A 133 -22.87 20.81 -12.47
N ARG A 134 -22.42 19.58 -12.45
CA ARG A 134 -22.83 18.47 -11.55
C ARG A 134 -21.66 17.82 -10.82
N SER A 135 -20.59 18.54 -10.57
CA SER A 135 -19.45 18.00 -9.79
C SER A 135 -19.67 18.20 -8.31
N ILE A 136 -19.51 17.12 -7.53
CA ILE A 136 -19.56 17.16 -6.05
C ILE A 136 -18.28 17.73 -5.41
N TRP A 137 -17.21 17.87 -6.21
CA TRP A 137 -15.89 18.27 -5.73
C TRP A 137 -15.85 19.66 -5.08
N PRO A 138 -16.55 20.68 -5.61
CA PRO A 138 -16.59 21.99 -4.99
C PRO A 138 -17.04 21.99 -3.53
N SER A 139 -17.95 21.09 -3.18
CA SER A 139 -18.42 20.95 -1.80
C SER A 139 -17.48 20.11 -0.91
N ILE A 140 -16.68 19.22 -1.50
CA ILE A 140 -15.74 18.36 -0.78
C ILE A 140 -14.47 19.14 -0.40
N TYR A 141 -13.96 20.02 -1.27
CA TYR A 141 -12.68 20.72 -1.01
C TYR A 141 -12.69 21.55 0.28
N PRO A 142 -13.69 22.38 0.57
CA PRO A 142 -13.71 23.14 1.82
C PRO A 142 -13.71 22.23 3.05
N ALA A 143 -14.55 21.21 3.08
CA ALA A 143 -14.63 20.28 4.20
C ALA A 143 -13.30 19.52 4.40
N LEU A 144 -12.65 19.12 3.32
CA LEU A 144 -11.36 18.46 3.38
C LEU A 144 -10.26 19.42 3.87
N LEU A 145 -10.27 20.65 3.40
CA LEU A 145 -9.33 21.67 3.84
C LEU A 145 -9.47 21.98 5.33
N ASP A 146 -10.69 22.04 5.84
CA ASP A 146 -10.97 22.25 7.27
C ASP A 146 -10.44 21.07 8.10
N LEU A 147 -10.62 19.83 7.66
CA LEU A 147 -10.03 18.66 8.30
C LEU A 147 -8.50 18.71 8.33
N VAL A 148 -7.88 19.12 7.22
CA VAL A 148 -6.42 19.28 7.16
C VAL A 148 -5.94 20.35 8.16
N ARG A 149 -6.66 21.45 8.30
CA ARG A 149 -6.30 22.55 9.22
C ARG A 149 -6.50 22.19 10.70
N GLN A 150 -7.46 21.35 10.99
CA GLN A 150 -7.76 20.91 12.36
C GLN A 150 -6.77 19.88 12.88
N HIS A 151 -6.04 19.19 12.01
CA HIS A 151 -5.16 18.10 12.39
C HIS A 151 -3.69 18.41 12.12
N ARG A 152 -2.83 17.90 13.00
CA ARG A 152 -1.37 18.05 12.86
C ARG A 152 -0.78 17.31 11.67
N SER A 153 -1.39 16.17 11.32
CA SER A 153 -0.99 15.34 10.19
C SER A 153 -2.23 14.70 9.59
N THR A 154 -2.37 14.79 8.28
CA THR A 154 -3.52 14.26 7.55
C THR A 154 -3.03 13.41 6.38
N ILE A 155 -3.59 12.21 6.23
CA ILE A 155 -3.37 11.36 5.06
C ILE A 155 -4.66 11.27 4.30
N VAL A 156 -4.67 11.67 3.03
CA VAL A 156 -5.85 11.64 2.18
C VAL A 156 -5.67 10.52 1.14
N PHE A 157 -6.49 9.49 1.24
CA PHE A 157 -6.52 8.41 0.26
C PHE A 157 -7.48 8.74 -0.89
N VAL A 158 -7.04 8.49 -2.09
CA VAL A 158 -7.83 8.69 -3.31
C VAL A 158 -7.72 7.49 -4.25
N ASN A 159 -8.70 7.32 -5.13
CA ASN A 159 -8.80 6.13 -5.97
C ASN A 159 -7.75 6.04 -7.07
N ASN A 160 -7.13 7.15 -7.48
CA ASN A 160 -6.14 7.15 -8.54
C ASN A 160 -5.19 8.37 -8.45
N ARG A 161 -4.05 8.25 -9.14
CA ARG A 161 -3.00 9.26 -9.14
C ARG A 161 -3.47 10.63 -9.62
N ARG A 162 -4.28 10.67 -10.70
CA ARG A 162 -4.79 11.94 -11.25
C ARG A 162 -5.62 12.71 -10.23
N LEU A 163 -6.39 12.00 -9.42
CA LEU A 163 -7.18 12.60 -8.35
C LEU A 163 -6.29 13.13 -7.24
N ALA A 164 -5.22 12.39 -6.86
CA ALA A 164 -4.24 12.86 -5.88
C ALA A 164 -3.58 14.18 -6.32
N GLU A 165 -3.10 14.22 -7.56
CA GLU A 165 -2.46 15.41 -8.14
C GLU A 165 -3.44 16.60 -8.20
N ARG A 166 -4.68 16.36 -8.64
CA ARG A 166 -5.72 17.39 -8.67
C ARG A 166 -6.05 17.93 -7.28
N LEU A 167 -6.15 17.03 -6.30
CA LEU A 167 -6.44 17.39 -4.92
C LEU A 167 -5.30 18.25 -4.34
N ALA A 168 -4.05 17.85 -4.54
CA ALA A 168 -2.88 18.58 -4.07
C ALA A 168 -2.74 20.00 -4.65
N LEU A 169 -3.32 20.24 -5.83
CA LEU A 169 -3.36 21.57 -6.43
C LEU A 169 -4.51 22.46 -5.91
N ARG A 170 -5.45 21.88 -5.15
CA ARG A 170 -6.68 22.56 -4.69
C ARG A 170 -6.72 22.78 -3.17
N ILE A 171 -5.88 22.07 -2.44
CA ILE A 171 -5.67 22.17 -0.99
C ILE A 171 -4.36 22.89 -0.71
#